data_0764aae3a4e044cfd05fbfdf8a94c98f
#
_entry.id   0764aae3a4e044cfd05fbfdf8a94c98f
#
_cell.length_a   1.000
_cell.length_b   1.000
_cell.length_c   1.000
_cell.angle_alpha   90.00
_cell.angle_beta   90.00
_cell.angle_gamma   90.00
#
_symmetry.space_group_name_H-M   'P 1'
#
loop_
_entity.id
_entity.type
_entity.pdbx_description
1 polymer ?
#
loop_
_entity_poly.entity_id
_entity_poly.type
_entity_poly.pdbx_seq_one_letter_code
_entity_poly.pdbx_strand_id
1 'polypeptide(L)'
;LIQDKTFDFAVKIIGIYKGLTSNHKEFVLSKQLLRSGTSIGANVNEAIEAQSRADFIHKLSISLKEARETEYWIRLLIASEYLEESIDIHKDVQEIIRILTAIIKTTKGQNHAENTK
;
A
#
# COMPACT_ATOMS: atom_id res chain seq x y z
N LEU A 1 -9.76 -10.26 -2.45
CA LEU A 1 -8.36 -10.64 -2.26
C LEU A 1 -7.45 -9.41 -2.30
N ILE A 2 -6.15 -9.59 -2.44
CA ILE A 2 -5.22 -8.46 -2.34
C ILE A 2 -5.48 -7.39 -3.42
N GLN A 3 -5.86 -7.79 -4.64
CA GLN A 3 -6.19 -6.84 -5.70
C GLN A 3 -7.36 -5.95 -5.29
N ASP A 4 -8.44 -6.56 -4.83
CA ASP A 4 -9.65 -5.84 -4.41
C ASP A 4 -9.38 -4.99 -3.18
N LYS A 5 -8.63 -5.54 -2.23
CA LYS A 5 -8.28 -4.85 -0.99
C LYS A 5 -7.46 -3.59 -1.26
N THR A 6 -6.46 -3.69 -2.14
CA THR A 6 -5.62 -2.54 -2.47
C THR A 6 -6.33 -1.52 -3.35
N PHE A 7 -7.27 -1.97 -4.19
CA PHE A 7 -8.12 -1.09 -4.97
C PHE A 7 -9.06 -0.29 -4.04
N ASP A 8 -9.75 -0.98 -3.14
CA ASP A 8 -10.66 -0.33 -2.18
C ASP A 8 -9.90 0.65 -1.29
N PHE A 9 -8.69 0.27 -0.88
CA PHE A 9 -7.82 1.16 -0.11
C PHE A 9 -7.49 2.43 -0.89
N ALA A 10 -7.14 2.31 -2.18
CA ALA A 10 -6.85 3.46 -3.03
C ALA A 10 -8.05 4.41 -3.14
N VAL A 11 -9.26 3.85 -3.23
CA VAL A 11 -10.50 4.66 -3.27
C VAL A 11 -10.64 5.46 -1.97
N LYS A 12 -10.38 4.84 -0.82
CA LYS A 12 -10.41 5.52 0.47
C LYS A 12 -9.36 6.63 0.55
N ILE A 13 -8.15 6.37 0.05
CA ILE A 13 -7.07 7.37 0.00
C ILE A 13 -7.47 8.58 -0.84
N ILE A 14 -8.11 8.36 -1.99
CA ILE A 14 -8.59 9.45 -2.84
C ILE A 14 -9.63 10.28 -2.09
N GLY A 15 -10.53 9.65 -1.34
CA GLY A 15 -11.51 10.36 -0.51
C GLY A 15 -10.84 11.22 0.54
N ILE A 16 -9.83 10.69 1.23
CA ILE A 16 -9.05 11.44 2.22
C ILE A 16 -8.34 12.62 1.56
N TYR A 17 -7.72 12.39 0.42
CA TYR A 17 -7.06 13.44 -0.35
C TYR A 17 -8.02 14.60 -0.67
N LYS A 18 -9.23 14.27 -1.16
CA LYS A 18 -10.23 15.28 -1.46
C LYS A 18 -10.60 16.11 -0.23
N GLY A 19 -10.76 15.46 0.91
CA GLY A 19 -11.06 16.15 2.17
C GLY A 19 -9.93 17.04 2.64
N LEU A 20 -8.70 16.55 2.57
CA LEU A 20 -7.52 17.31 2.98
C LEU A 20 -7.33 18.57 2.13
N THR A 21 -7.52 18.46 0.82
CA THR A 21 -7.31 19.59 -0.08
C THR A 21 -8.48 20.60 -0.02
N SER A 22 -9.73 20.11 0.04
CA SER A 22 -10.89 21.01 0.02
C SER A 22 -11.19 21.62 1.39
N ASN A 23 -11.10 20.85 2.47
CA ASN A 23 -11.49 21.30 3.81
C ASN A 23 -10.33 21.92 4.59
N HIS A 24 -9.14 21.33 4.47
CA HIS A 24 -7.97 21.77 5.24
C HIS A 24 -6.96 22.58 4.45
N LYS A 25 -7.14 22.69 3.14
CA LYS A 25 -6.20 23.37 2.25
C LYS A 25 -4.78 22.85 2.39
N GLU A 26 -4.66 21.53 2.69
CA GLU A 26 -3.38 20.85 2.81
C GLU A 26 -3.04 20.21 1.47
N PHE A 27 -1.99 20.69 0.79
CA PHE A 27 -1.65 20.31 -0.58
C PHE A 27 -0.32 19.58 -0.72
N VAL A 28 0.46 19.48 0.36
CA VAL A 28 1.81 18.90 0.31
C VAL A 28 1.80 17.46 0.80
N LEU A 29 1.38 17.23 2.03
CA LEU A 29 1.33 15.88 2.61
C LEU A 29 0.25 15.03 1.94
N SER A 30 -0.88 15.65 1.61
CA SER A 30 -1.98 14.98 0.91
C SER A 30 -1.53 14.41 -0.43
N LYS A 31 -0.68 15.13 -1.15
CA LYS A 31 -0.16 14.70 -2.44
C LYS A 31 0.74 13.48 -2.29
N GLN A 32 1.58 13.45 -1.26
CA GLN A 32 2.43 12.30 -0.95
C GLN A 32 1.60 11.08 -0.58
N LEU A 33 0.56 11.28 0.22
CA LEU A 33 -0.37 10.22 0.60
C LEU A 33 -1.06 9.65 -0.63
N LEU A 34 -1.56 10.51 -1.51
CA LEU A 34 -2.24 10.10 -2.75
C LEU A 34 -1.33 9.26 -3.61
N ARG A 35 -0.11 9.73 -3.85
CA ARG A 35 0.88 9.05 -4.68
C ARG A 35 1.20 7.65 -4.14
N SER A 36 1.62 7.58 -2.89
CA SER A 36 2.03 6.30 -2.29
C SER A 36 0.84 5.36 -2.10
N GLY A 37 -0.29 5.89 -1.63
CA GLY A 37 -1.48 5.08 -1.35
C GLY A 37 -2.10 4.45 -2.58
N THR A 38 -2.04 5.12 -3.73
CA THR A 38 -2.55 4.56 -4.99
C THR A 38 -1.52 3.66 -5.68
N SER A 39 -0.23 3.83 -5.38
CA SER A 39 0.85 3.02 -5.95
C SER A 39 0.84 1.58 -5.43
N ILE A 40 0.27 1.33 -4.25
CA ILE A 40 0.21 -0.01 -3.67
C ILE A 40 -0.52 -0.95 -4.62
N GLY A 41 -1.77 -0.63 -4.95
CA GLY A 41 -2.59 -1.45 -5.84
C GLY A 41 -2.08 -1.47 -7.28
N ALA A 42 -1.53 -0.37 -7.76
CA ALA A 42 -0.95 -0.30 -9.10
C ALA A 42 0.17 -1.34 -9.24
N ASN A 43 1.04 -1.47 -8.24
CA ASN A 43 2.14 -2.45 -8.26
C ASN A 43 1.63 -3.87 -8.04
N VAL A 44 0.57 -4.07 -7.26
CA VAL A 44 -0.07 -5.39 -7.13
C VAL A 44 -0.61 -5.84 -8.49
N ASN A 45 -1.27 -4.97 -9.24
CA ASN A 45 -1.77 -5.29 -10.57
C ASN A 45 -0.64 -5.65 -11.54
N GLU A 46 0.47 -4.91 -11.49
CA GLU A 46 1.65 -5.24 -12.31
C GLU A 46 2.24 -6.60 -11.92
N ALA A 47 2.23 -6.93 -10.62
CA ALA A 47 2.73 -8.22 -10.15
C ALA A 47 1.94 -9.38 -10.75
N ILE A 48 0.61 -9.24 -10.83
CA ILE A 48 -0.26 -10.29 -11.38
C ILE A 48 0.04 -10.56 -12.85
N GLU A 49 0.46 -9.52 -13.60
CA GLU A 49 0.85 -9.64 -15.00
C GLU A 49 2.33 -9.99 -15.19
N ALA A 50 3.03 -10.34 -14.11
CA ALA A 50 4.47 -10.56 -14.14
C ALA A 50 4.85 -11.76 -15.03
N GLN A 51 5.99 -11.62 -15.70
CA GLN A 51 6.51 -12.62 -16.63
C GLN A 51 7.23 -13.79 -15.94
N SER A 52 7.61 -13.61 -14.68
CA SER A 52 8.37 -14.60 -13.92
C SER A 52 8.07 -14.46 -12.43
N ARG A 53 8.47 -15.49 -11.66
CA ARG A 53 8.37 -15.44 -10.20
C ARG A 53 9.22 -14.31 -9.62
N ALA A 54 10.42 -14.13 -10.16
CA ALA A 54 11.31 -13.04 -9.72
C ALA A 54 10.68 -11.65 -9.94
N ASP A 55 10.05 -11.45 -11.10
CA ASP A 55 9.37 -10.20 -11.40
C ASP A 55 8.14 -9.99 -10.50
N PHE A 56 7.39 -11.07 -10.24
CA PHE A 56 6.26 -11.05 -9.30
C PHE A 56 6.71 -10.57 -7.92
N ILE A 57 7.77 -11.18 -7.38
CA ILE A 57 8.34 -10.80 -6.07
C ILE A 57 8.82 -9.35 -6.08
N HIS A 58 9.48 -8.93 -7.17
CA HIS A 58 9.98 -7.57 -7.31
C HIS A 58 8.84 -6.54 -7.26
N LYS A 59 7.77 -6.78 -8.03
CA LYS A 59 6.63 -5.85 -8.06
C LYS A 59 5.89 -5.80 -6.72
N LEU A 60 5.73 -6.94 -6.05
CA LEU A 60 5.12 -6.96 -4.72
C LEU A 60 6.01 -6.29 -3.68
N SER A 61 7.33 -6.37 -3.82
CA SER A 61 8.26 -5.69 -2.92
C SER A 61 8.16 -4.17 -3.07
N ILE A 62 7.96 -3.68 -4.29
CA ILE A 62 7.70 -2.25 -4.53
C ILE A 62 6.38 -1.84 -3.87
N SER A 63 5.33 -2.67 -4.05
CA SER A 63 4.03 -2.41 -3.42
C SER A 63 4.15 -2.33 -1.89
N LEU A 64 4.91 -3.25 -1.28
CA LEU A 64 5.14 -3.27 0.16
C LEU A 64 5.87 -2.00 0.62
N LYS A 65 6.87 -1.57 -0.12
CA LYS A 65 7.60 -0.33 0.16
C LYS A 65 6.66 0.88 0.14
N GLU A 66 5.78 0.94 -0.87
CA GLU A 66 4.79 2.01 -0.98
C GLU A 66 3.77 1.95 0.17
N ALA A 67 3.39 0.75 0.61
CA ALA A 67 2.49 0.60 1.75
C ALA A 67 3.12 1.12 3.05
N ARG A 68 4.42 0.85 3.26
CA ARG A 68 5.14 1.36 4.43
C ARG A 68 5.27 2.89 4.39
N GLU A 69 5.53 3.44 3.22
CA GLU A 69 5.56 4.91 3.05
C GLU A 69 4.18 5.52 3.33
N THR A 70 3.13 4.87 2.84
CA THR A 70 1.74 5.31 3.06
C THR A 70 1.41 5.32 4.56
N GLU A 71 1.84 4.29 5.29
CA GLU A 71 1.65 4.23 6.74
C GLU A 71 2.34 5.41 7.42
N TYR A 72 3.52 5.77 6.99
CA TYR A 72 4.25 6.92 7.53
C TYR A 72 3.44 8.22 7.34
N TRP A 73 2.91 8.46 6.14
CA TRP A 73 2.12 9.66 5.87
C TRP A 73 0.83 9.68 6.69
N ILE A 74 0.17 8.54 6.85
CA ILE A 74 -1.04 8.42 7.66
C ILE A 74 -0.73 8.79 9.12
N ARG A 75 0.33 8.22 9.68
CA ARG A 75 0.74 8.50 11.06
C ARG A 75 1.07 9.98 11.25
N LEU A 76 1.75 10.56 10.28
CA LEU A 76 2.12 11.98 10.32
C LEU A 76 0.89 12.88 10.28
N LEU A 77 -0.08 12.54 9.41
CA LEU A 77 -1.33 13.31 9.30
C LEU A 77 -2.17 13.20 10.56
N ILE A 78 -2.19 12.04 11.21
CA ILE A 78 -2.89 11.86 12.49
C ILE A 78 -2.20 12.68 13.58
N ALA A 79 -0.87 12.59 13.69
CA ALA A 79 -0.10 13.31 14.70
C ALA A 79 -0.20 14.82 14.53
N SER A 80 -0.37 15.29 13.29
CA SER A 80 -0.53 16.72 12.96
C SER A 80 -1.98 17.18 12.98
N GLU A 81 -2.89 16.30 13.39
CA GLU A 81 -4.33 16.60 13.57
C GLU A 81 -5.07 16.91 12.27
N TYR A 82 -4.57 16.46 11.13
CA TYR A 82 -5.29 16.51 9.86
C TYR A 82 -6.25 15.35 9.67
N LEU A 83 -5.98 14.20 10.33
CA LEU A 83 -6.83 13.02 10.32
C LEU A 83 -7.13 12.60 11.75
N GLU A 84 -8.32 12.06 11.96
CA GLU A 84 -8.71 11.54 13.26
C GLU A 84 -8.14 10.14 13.48
N GLU A 85 -7.75 9.83 14.71
CA GLU A 85 -7.22 8.53 15.11
C GLU A 85 -8.24 7.41 14.92
N SER A 86 -9.52 7.74 15.02
CA SER A 86 -10.62 6.78 14.85
C SER A 86 -10.81 6.28 13.42
N ILE A 87 -10.15 6.92 12.44
CA ILE A 87 -10.29 6.53 11.04
C ILE A 87 -9.57 5.18 10.81
N ASP A 88 -10.23 4.26 10.11
CA ASP A 88 -9.73 2.89 9.93
C ASP A 88 -8.59 2.75 8.93
N ILE A 89 -8.21 3.82 8.27
CA ILE A 89 -7.21 3.78 7.20
C ILE A 89 -5.85 3.25 7.68
N HIS A 90 -5.46 3.55 8.93
CA HIS A 90 -4.21 3.06 9.49
C HIS A 90 -4.24 1.53 9.66
N LYS A 91 -5.37 1.01 10.16
CA LYS A 91 -5.56 -0.44 10.29
C LYS A 91 -5.55 -1.11 8.92
N ASP A 92 -6.17 -0.48 7.93
CA ASP A 92 -6.23 -1.01 6.57
C ASP A 92 -4.84 -1.17 5.97
N VAL A 93 -3.98 -0.16 6.09
CA VAL A 93 -2.62 -0.24 5.53
C VAL A 93 -1.76 -1.25 6.29
N GLN A 94 -1.93 -1.36 7.60
CA GLN A 94 -1.21 -2.35 8.40
C GLN A 94 -1.59 -3.77 7.96
N GLU A 95 -2.85 -4.02 7.68
CA GLU A 95 -3.31 -5.31 7.17
C GLU A 95 -2.72 -5.60 5.79
N ILE A 96 -2.71 -4.61 4.90
CA ILE A 96 -2.10 -4.75 3.57
C ILE A 96 -0.62 -5.09 3.70
N ILE A 97 0.10 -4.43 4.59
CA ILE A 97 1.52 -4.71 4.85
C ILE A 97 1.71 -6.17 5.28
N ARG A 98 0.87 -6.67 6.19
CA ARG A 98 0.94 -8.07 6.65
C ARG A 98 0.70 -9.04 5.52
N ILE A 99 -0.32 -8.78 4.70
CA ILE A 99 -0.67 -9.67 3.57
C ILE A 99 0.45 -9.70 2.54
N LEU A 100 0.96 -8.54 2.13
CA LEU A 100 2.04 -8.45 1.15
C LEU A 100 3.30 -9.14 1.66
N THR A 101 3.65 -8.93 2.92
CA THR A 101 4.81 -9.56 3.56
C THR A 101 4.67 -11.08 3.52
N ALA A 102 3.48 -11.60 3.85
CA ALA A 102 3.21 -13.03 3.85
C ALA A 102 3.32 -13.63 2.45
N ILE A 103 2.75 -12.97 1.44
CA ILE A 103 2.80 -13.45 0.05
C ILE A 103 4.24 -13.49 -0.44
N ILE A 104 5.02 -12.44 -0.20
CA ILE A 104 6.42 -12.38 -0.62
C ILE A 104 7.22 -13.50 0.04
N LYS A 105 7.06 -13.68 1.34
CA LYS A 105 7.76 -14.71 2.09
C LYS A 105 7.43 -16.12 1.58
N THR A 106 6.15 -16.41 1.36
CA THR A 106 5.70 -17.68 0.84
C THR A 106 6.26 -17.93 -0.55
N THR A 107 6.22 -16.93 -1.42
CA THR A 107 6.72 -17.06 -2.80
C THR A 107 8.23 -17.29 -2.83
N LYS A 108 8.99 -16.59 -1.99
CA LYS A 108 10.44 -16.79 -1.86
C LYS A 108 10.75 -18.19 -1.34
N GLY A 109 9.98 -18.70 -0.38
CA GLY A 109 10.12 -20.04 0.16
C GLY A 109 9.90 -21.12 -0.91
N GLN A 110 8.85 -20.97 -1.73
CA GLN A 110 8.58 -21.86 -2.87
C GLN A 110 9.72 -21.84 -3.88
N ASN A 111 10.22 -20.65 -4.21
CA ASN A 111 11.33 -20.48 -5.14
C ASN A 111 12.60 -21.16 -4.63
N HIS A 112 12.89 -21.01 -3.33
CA HIS A 112 14.04 -21.66 -2.70
C HIS A 112 13.90 -23.18 -2.73
N ALA A 113 12.72 -23.72 -2.40
CA ALA A 113 12.45 -25.15 -2.41
C ALA A 113 12.64 -25.75 -3.82
N GLU A 114 12.19 -25.04 -4.86
CA GLU A 114 12.39 -25.48 -6.25
C GLU A 114 13.86 -25.49 -6.63
N ASN A 115 14.64 -24.51 -6.17
CA ASN A 115 16.07 -24.41 -6.47
C ASN A 115 16.91 -25.47 -5.75
N THR A 116 16.42 -26.02 -4.64
CA THR A 116 17.16 -27.04 -3.89
C THR A 116 16.89 -28.46 -4.36
N LYS A 117 15.95 -28.65 -5.24
CA LYS A 117 15.66 -29.95 -5.86
C LYS A 117 16.64 -30.23 -6.98
#